data_82d60d086347f0f1fb7860f6893c23a9
#
_entry.id   82d60d086347f0f1fb7860f6893c23a9
#
_cell.length_a   1.000
_cell.length_b   1.000
_cell.length_c   1.000
_cell.angle_alpha   90.00
_cell.angle_beta   90.00
_cell.angle_gamma   90.00
#
_symmetry.space_group_name_H-M   'P 1'
#
loop_
_entity.id
_entity.type
_entity.pdbx_description
1 polymer ?
#
loop_
_entity_poly.entity_id
_entity_poly.type
_entity_poly.pdbx_seq_one_letter_code
_entity_poly.pdbx_strand_id
1 'polypeptide(L)'
;LAGSVFLVNLISHLLKEETMHIKKCFTAIFISSAFLSAGLVNSHAAEAPVQQQKVAKPNVVILATGGTIAGSAASNTQMTGYKAGALGIDVLLQAVPEIHKVANVKGEQISNIGSESMNNKIWLKLAKRINELLAKPDVDGIVITHGTDTLEETAYFLNLVTKSDKPVVIIGAMRPATAISADGPVNILNAVNLAASKDAKGRGVLIAMNDNINGARDVQKTNTLRVDTFQSPELGYLGYFENGRPVFYKATTRKHTIDTEFDVSNLNDLPRVDIIYSHVNDDGRMAEAAVANGAKGIVHAGTGNGSIHEAAEPALYDAAKKGIVVVRSARVPNGPTIESTAAWDKAGFVHAGTLNPQKARILLQLGLTKTNDPQKISEMFKQY
;
A
#
# COMPACT_ATOMS: atom_id res chain seq x y z
N LEU A 1 34.27 47.07 20.36
CA LEU A 1 33.21 48.09 20.57
C LEU A 1 32.99 48.99 19.31
N ALA A 2 33.93 49.09 18.37
CA ALA A 2 33.78 49.93 17.16
C ALA A 2 33.03 49.24 15.99
N GLY A 3 32.94 47.92 15.98
CA GLY A 3 32.30 47.14 14.88
C GLY A 3 30.76 47.07 14.95
N SER A 4 30.17 47.15 16.16
CA SER A 4 28.73 47.03 16.33
C SER A 4 27.95 48.31 15.99
N VAL A 5 28.58 49.47 16.10
CA VAL A 5 27.97 50.78 15.79
C VAL A 5 27.86 50.99 14.26
N PHE A 6 28.80 50.45 13.48
CA PHE A 6 28.80 50.55 12.03
C PHE A 6 27.69 49.69 11.38
N LEU A 7 27.41 48.53 11.94
CA LEU A 7 26.37 47.61 11.44
C LEU A 7 24.94 48.14 11.69
N VAL A 8 24.71 48.78 12.84
CA VAL A 8 23.39 49.36 13.20
C VAL A 8 23.08 50.59 12.32
N ASN A 9 24.09 51.40 11.99
CA ASN A 9 23.89 52.55 11.08
C ASN A 9 23.67 52.15 9.63
N LEU A 10 24.26 51.02 9.16
CA LEU A 10 24.05 50.53 7.81
C LEU A 10 22.64 49.94 7.63
N ILE A 11 22.13 49.22 8.63
CA ILE A 11 20.77 48.65 8.60
C ILE A 11 19.72 49.75 8.68
N SER A 12 19.95 50.79 9.45
CA SER A 12 19.00 51.93 9.56
C SER A 12 18.93 52.76 8.28
N HIS A 13 20.01 52.80 7.48
CA HIS A 13 20.04 53.52 6.17
C HIS A 13 19.30 52.69 5.10
N LEU A 14 19.44 51.40 5.07
CA LEU A 14 18.73 50.51 4.13
C LEU A 14 17.22 50.48 4.36
N LEU A 15 16.77 50.47 5.62
CA LEU A 15 15.35 50.52 5.95
C LEU A 15 14.67 51.87 5.65
N LYS A 16 15.43 52.97 5.56
CA LYS A 16 14.89 54.27 5.15
C LYS A 16 14.74 54.40 3.63
N GLU A 17 15.56 53.77 2.83
CA GLU A 17 15.42 53.79 1.37
C GLU A 17 14.23 52.94 0.91
N GLU A 18 13.96 51.78 1.49
CA GLU A 18 12.80 50.96 1.13
C GLU A 18 11.46 51.63 1.45
N THR A 19 11.36 52.34 2.57
CA THR A 19 10.13 53.07 2.95
C THR A 19 9.85 54.29 2.05
N MET A 20 10.87 54.84 1.38
CA MET A 20 10.70 55.99 0.45
C MET A 20 10.25 55.53 -0.94
N HIS A 21 10.59 54.32 -1.38
CA HIS A 21 10.11 53.76 -2.64
C HIS A 21 8.64 53.27 -2.56
N ILE A 22 8.20 52.79 -1.43
CA ILE A 22 6.80 52.33 -1.22
C ILE A 22 5.85 53.53 -1.20
N LYS A 23 6.24 54.67 -0.64
CA LYS A 23 5.41 55.91 -0.65
C LYS A 23 5.24 56.57 -2.02
N LYS A 24 6.19 56.40 -2.94
CA LYS A 24 6.08 56.94 -4.32
C LYS A 24 5.19 56.10 -5.24
N CYS A 25 5.01 54.82 -4.97
CA CYS A 25 4.10 53.96 -5.73
C CYS A 25 2.62 54.16 -5.36
N PHE A 26 2.30 54.59 -4.13
CA PHE A 26 0.92 54.79 -3.71
C PHE A 26 0.30 56.12 -4.15
N THR A 27 1.10 57.09 -4.53
CA THR A 27 0.60 58.43 -4.96
C THR A 27 0.26 58.48 -6.45
N ALA A 28 0.65 57.49 -7.25
CA ALA A 28 0.38 57.46 -8.71
C ALA A 28 -0.93 56.76 -9.10
N ILE A 29 -1.66 56.16 -8.16
CA ILE A 29 -2.90 55.38 -8.45
C ILE A 29 -4.18 56.19 -8.17
N PHE A 30 -4.11 57.39 -7.59
CA PHE A 30 -5.29 58.16 -7.18
C PHE A 30 -5.71 59.33 -8.09
N ILE A 31 -5.13 59.52 -9.29
CA ILE A 31 -5.46 60.68 -10.18
C ILE A 31 -5.98 60.22 -11.57
N SER A 32 -6.64 59.06 -11.68
CA SER A 32 -7.25 58.66 -12.97
C SER A 32 -8.67 58.10 -12.86
N SER A 33 -9.51 58.64 -11.96
CA SER A 33 -10.92 58.26 -11.92
C SER A 33 -11.84 59.45 -11.60
N ALA A 34 -11.84 60.44 -12.46
CA ALA A 34 -12.90 61.43 -12.52
C ALA A 34 -13.02 61.91 -13.98
N PHE A 35 -14.01 61.40 -14.65
CA PHE A 35 -14.75 61.87 -15.84
C PHE A 35 -15.10 60.67 -16.75
N LEU A 36 -16.25 60.06 -16.50
CA LEU A 36 -17.22 59.62 -17.50
C LEU A 36 -18.49 59.08 -16.78
N SER A 37 -19.35 59.99 -16.38
CA SER A 37 -20.71 59.69 -15.99
C SER A 37 -21.64 60.11 -17.10
N ALA A 38 -21.97 59.20 -18.01
CA ALA A 38 -23.12 59.33 -18.87
C ALA A 38 -23.59 57.93 -19.33
N GLY A 39 -24.73 57.52 -18.83
CA GLY A 39 -25.63 56.61 -19.53
C GLY A 39 -25.26 55.15 -19.56
N LEU A 40 -25.50 54.38 -18.47
CA LEU A 40 -25.72 52.95 -18.55
C LEU A 40 -27.04 52.63 -17.87
N VAL A 41 -28.03 52.31 -18.71
CA VAL A 41 -29.30 51.70 -18.35
C VAL A 41 -29.01 50.41 -17.54
N ASN A 42 -29.48 50.37 -16.30
CA ASN A 42 -29.49 49.17 -15.48
C ASN A 42 -30.35 48.08 -16.14
N SER A 43 -29.78 47.24 -16.97
CA SER A 43 -30.33 45.92 -17.24
C SER A 43 -29.90 45.02 -16.09
N HIS A 44 -30.74 44.90 -15.08
CA HIS A 44 -30.68 43.75 -14.13
C HIS A 44 -31.03 42.49 -14.94
N ALA A 45 -30.03 41.94 -15.60
CA ALA A 45 -30.08 40.54 -15.96
C ALA A 45 -30.04 39.76 -14.62
N ALA A 46 -31.21 39.23 -14.20
CA ALA A 46 -31.27 38.29 -13.11
C ALA A 46 -30.34 37.13 -13.46
N GLU A 47 -29.17 37.04 -12.77
CA GLU A 47 -28.34 35.82 -12.82
C GLU A 47 -29.24 34.65 -12.42
N ALA A 48 -29.55 33.78 -13.40
CA ALA A 48 -30.18 32.54 -13.14
C ALA A 48 -29.35 31.79 -12.08
N PRO A 49 -29.98 31.23 -11.04
CA PRO A 49 -29.24 30.49 -10.04
C PRO A 49 -28.46 29.38 -10.75
N VAL A 50 -27.15 29.44 -10.67
CA VAL A 50 -26.27 28.34 -11.09
C VAL A 50 -26.72 27.13 -10.30
N GLN A 51 -27.48 26.26 -10.91
CA GLN A 51 -27.79 24.96 -10.34
C GLN A 51 -26.47 24.24 -10.16
N GLN A 52 -25.96 24.23 -8.94
CA GLN A 52 -24.89 23.32 -8.55
C GLN A 52 -25.39 21.92 -8.85
N GLN A 53 -24.98 21.35 -9.97
CA GLN A 53 -25.19 19.93 -10.24
C GLN A 53 -24.62 19.17 -9.05
N LYS A 54 -25.48 18.54 -8.29
CA LYS A 54 -25.11 17.69 -7.16
C LYS A 54 -24.30 16.53 -7.75
N VAL A 55 -22.98 16.65 -7.75
CA VAL A 55 -22.10 15.58 -8.22
C VAL A 55 -22.44 14.33 -7.43
N ALA A 56 -22.81 13.27 -8.12
CA ALA A 56 -23.14 12.00 -7.50
C ALA A 56 -21.92 11.49 -6.71
N LYS A 57 -22.15 11.05 -5.48
CA LYS A 57 -21.09 10.48 -4.65
C LYS A 57 -20.60 9.17 -5.28
N PRO A 58 -19.26 8.91 -5.25
CA PRO A 58 -18.72 7.62 -5.65
C PRO A 58 -19.33 6.46 -4.83
N ASN A 59 -19.43 5.29 -5.43
CA ASN A 59 -19.85 4.07 -4.76
C ASN A 59 -18.65 3.24 -4.35
N VAL A 60 -18.45 3.05 -3.05
CA VAL A 60 -17.34 2.29 -2.47
C VAL A 60 -17.88 1.06 -1.75
N VAL A 61 -17.27 -0.10 -2.03
CA VAL A 61 -17.59 -1.34 -1.31
C VAL A 61 -16.48 -1.67 -0.34
N ILE A 62 -16.83 -1.92 0.93
CA ILE A 62 -15.88 -2.33 1.98
C ILE A 62 -16.00 -3.84 2.16
N LEU A 63 -14.88 -4.55 1.94
CA LEU A 63 -14.76 -5.99 2.12
C LEU A 63 -14.03 -6.29 3.42
N ALA A 64 -14.71 -6.89 4.40
CA ALA A 64 -14.13 -7.17 5.71
C ALA A 64 -13.59 -8.59 5.79
N THR A 65 -12.34 -8.75 6.28
CA THR A 65 -11.70 -10.04 6.49
C THR A 65 -11.47 -10.38 7.97
N GLY A 66 -11.69 -9.42 8.88
CA GLY A 66 -11.44 -9.56 10.32
C GLY A 66 -10.25 -8.71 10.78
N GLY A 67 -9.41 -9.31 11.63
CA GLY A 67 -8.19 -8.65 12.17
C GLY A 67 -8.44 -7.73 13.35
N THR A 68 -7.40 -7.00 13.75
CA THR A 68 -7.37 -6.07 14.90
C THR A 68 -8.34 -4.92 14.77
N ILE A 69 -8.55 -4.41 13.57
CA ILE A 69 -9.49 -3.31 13.29
C ILE A 69 -10.93 -3.66 13.69
N ALA A 70 -11.25 -4.95 13.65
CA ALA A 70 -12.49 -5.56 14.12
C ALA A 70 -12.31 -6.26 15.48
N GLY A 71 -11.24 -5.95 16.21
CA GLY A 71 -10.88 -6.58 17.47
C GLY A 71 -11.61 -5.95 18.66
N SER A 72 -11.95 -6.79 19.64
CA SER A 72 -12.53 -6.37 20.93
C SER A 72 -11.69 -6.86 22.08
N ALA A 73 -11.28 -5.93 22.94
CA ALA A 73 -10.55 -6.18 24.17
C ALA A 73 -11.49 -6.09 25.39
N ALA A 74 -11.09 -6.70 26.50
CA ALA A 74 -11.86 -6.67 27.76
C ALA A 74 -11.82 -5.30 28.44
N SER A 75 -10.80 -4.47 28.17
CA SER A 75 -10.70 -3.09 28.64
C SER A 75 -10.12 -2.18 27.56
N ASN A 76 -10.36 -0.88 27.70
CA ASN A 76 -9.87 0.13 26.75
C ASN A 76 -8.36 0.39 26.85
N THR A 77 -7.69 -0.12 27.87
CA THR A 77 -6.23 -0.07 28.05
C THR A 77 -5.52 -1.35 27.59
N GLN A 78 -6.26 -2.39 27.24
CA GLN A 78 -5.69 -3.65 26.75
C GLN A 78 -5.34 -3.53 25.26
N MET A 79 -4.05 -3.55 24.94
CA MET A 79 -3.52 -3.39 23.59
C MET A 79 -3.11 -4.72 22.93
N THR A 80 -3.02 -5.82 23.70
CA THR A 80 -2.62 -7.15 23.24
C THR A 80 -3.51 -8.22 23.86
N GLY A 81 -3.51 -9.44 23.31
CA GLY A 81 -4.31 -10.57 23.83
C GLY A 81 -5.83 -10.35 23.72
N TYR A 82 -6.30 -9.53 22.79
CA TYR A 82 -7.71 -9.32 22.46
C TYR A 82 -8.20 -10.31 21.41
N LYS A 83 -9.52 -10.42 21.25
CA LYS A 83 -10.12 -11.25 20.21
C LYS A 83 -10.16 -10.49 18.88
N ALA A 84 -9.31 -10.86 17.93
CA ALA A 84 -9.33 -10.33 16.56
C ALA A 84 -10.62 -10.75 15.83
N GLY A 85 -11.14 -9.89 14.93
CA GLY A 85 -12.32 -10.20 14.15
C GLY A 85 -13.61 -10.36 14.96
N ALA A 86 -13.70 -9.82 16.17
CA ALA A 86 -14.88 -9.97 17.02
C ALA A 86 -16.09 -9.15 16.53
N LEU A 87 -15.85 -8.07 15.81
CA LEU A 87 -16.86 -7.14 15.31
C LEU A 87 -17.14 -7.39 13.82
N GLY A 88 -18.41 -7.40 13.44
CA GLY A 88 -18.81 -7.47 12.04
C GLY A 88 -18.66 -6.12 11.31
N ILE A 89 -18.75 -6.17 9.98
CA ILE A 89 -18.59 -4.98 9.11
C ILE A 89 -19.57 -3.87 9.47
N ASP A 90 -20.82 -4.19 9.81
CA ASP A 90 -21.85 -3.19 10.12
C ASP A 90 -21.47 -2.34 11.35
N VAL A 91 -20.83 -2.94 12.35
CA VAL A 91 -20.36 -2.23 13.55
C VAL A 91 -19.23 -1.26 13.19
N LEU A 92 -18.32 -1.67 12.29
CA LEU A 92 -17.25 -0.81 11.81
C LEU A 92 -17.77 0.39 11.01
N LEU A 93 -18.78 0.20 10.16
CA LEU A 93 -19.41 1.27 9.41
C LEU A 93 -20.14 2.26 10.31
N GLN A 94 -20.86 1.77 11.33
CA GLN A 94 -21.56 2.60 12.31
C GLN A 94 -20.61 3.43 13.16
N ALA A 95 -19.40 2.96 13.40
CA ALA A 95 -18.38 3.66 14.19
C ALA A 95 -17.79 4.89 13.45
N VAL A 96 -17.96 5.00 12.13
CA VAL A 96 -17.40 6.09 11.30
C VAL A 96 -18.47 6.64 10.33
N PRO A 97 -19.52 7.29 10.81
CA PRO A 97 -20.59 7.80 9.97
C PRO A 97 -20.16 8.85 8.94
N GLU A 98 -19.00 9.46 9.14
CA GLU A 98 -18.37 10.45 8.24
C GLU A 98 -18.10 9.90 6.84
N ILE A 99 -17.89 8.59 6.69
CA ILE A 99 -17.67 7.95 5.37
C ILE A 99 -18.85 8.20 4.41
N HIS A 100 -20.06 8.31 4.94
CA HIS A 100 -21.26 8.58 4.14
C HIS A 100 -21.33 10.03 3.61
N LYS A 101 -20.48 10.95 4.12
CA LYS A 101 -20.31 12.29 3.52
C LYS A 101 -19.47 12.21 2.25
N VAL A 102 -18.56 11.23 2.16
CA VAL A 102 -17.59 11.05 1.08
C VAL A 102 -18.17 10.18 -0.05
N ALA A 103 -18.74 9.03 0.27
CA ALA A 103 -19.18 8.02 -0.69
C ALA A 103 -20.50 7.36 -0.29
N ASN A 104 -21.14 6.70 -1.25
CA ASN A 104 -22.17 5.70 -0.98
C ASN A 104 -21.44 4.41 -0.61
N VAL A 105 -21.53 3.98 0.64
CA VAL A 105 -20.76 2.86 1.16
C VAL A 105 -21.65 1.65 1.41
N LYS A 106 -21.18 0.46 0.96
CA LYS A 106 -21.75 -0.85 1.28
C LYS A 106 -20.68 -1.73 1.89
N GLY A 107 -21.05 -2.56 2.88
CA GLY A 107 -20.15 -3.52 3.52
C GLY A 107 -20.47 -4.96 3.14
N GLU A 108 -19.44 -5.80 2.96
CA GLU A 108 -19.57 -7.25 2.77
C GLU A 108 -18.54 -7.98 3.65
N GLN A 109 -18.98 -9.04 4.32
CA GLN A 109 -18.09 -9.88 5.12
C GLN A 109 -17.54 -11.02 4.25
N ILE A 110 -16.21 -11.05 4.03
CA ILE A 110 -15.52 -12.10 3.27
C ILE A 110 -15.08 -13.24 4.19
N SER A 111 -14.47 -12.89 5.32
CA SER A 111 -14.06 -13.80 6.40
C SER A 111 -14.05 -13.02 7.72
N ASN A 112 -13.84 -13.73 8.83
CA ASN A 112 -13.73 -13.11 10.15
C ASN A 112 -12.64 -13.81 10.98
N ILE A 113 -11.39 -13.58 10.60
CA ILE A 113 -10.21 -14.25 11.17
C ILE A 113 -9.16 -13.23 11.62
N GLY A 114 -8.25 -13.68 12.49
CA GLY A 114 -6.96 -13.03 12.64
C GLY A 114 -6.12 -13.27 11.37
N SER A 115 -5.32 -12.29 10.96
CA SER A 115 -4.61 -12.39 9.69
C SER A 115 -3.47 -13.42 9.70
N GLU A 116 -3.00 -13.84 10.85
CA GLU A 116 -2.10 -14.98 11.01
C GLU A 116 -2.70 -16.30 10.49
N SER A 117 -4.03 -16.36 10.40
CA SER A 117 -4.78 -17.52 9.88
C SER A 117 -5.22 -17.33 8.41
N MET A 118 -4.69 -16.31 7.71
CA MET A 118 -4.97 -16.09 6.28
C MET A 118 -4.47 -17.29 5.45
N ASN A 119 -5.18 -17.61 4.38
CA ASN A 119 -4.86 -18.76 3.53
C ASN A 119 -5.27 -18.54 2.07
N ASN A 120 -4.78 -19.42 1.18
CA ASN A 120 -5.04 -19.33 -0.26
C ASN A 120 -6.53 -19.30 -0.60
N LYS A 121 -7.39 -20.06 0.11
CA LYS A 121 -8.84 -20.10 -0.17
C LYS A 121 -9.49 -18.74 0.07
N ILE A 122 -9.11 -18.06 1.15
CA ILE A 122 -9.62 -16.70 1.46
C ILE A 122 -9.05 -15.69 0.46
N TRP A 123 -7.77 -15.77 0.11
CA TRP A 123 -7.17 -14.90 -0.91
C TRP A 123 -7.87 -15.03 -2.25
N LEU A 124 -8.11 -16.26 -2.73
CA LEU A 124 -8.81 -16.50 -3.99
C LEU A 124 -10.26 -16.02 -3.95
N LYS A 125 -10.98 -16.26 -2.84
CA LYS A 125 -12.34 -15.74 -2.64
C LYS A 125 -12.37 -14.22 -2.70
N LEU A 126 -11.44 -13.56 -1.98
CA LEU A 126 -11.34 -12.10 -1.93
C LEU A 126 -11.02 -11.52 -3.32
N ALA A 127 -10.02 -12.06 -4.02
CA ALA A 127 -9.62 -11.60 -5.36
C ALA A 127 -10.74 -11.75 -6.38
N LYS A 128 -11.44 -12.90 -6.41
CA LYS A 128 -12.57 -13.14 -7.29
C LYS A 128 -13.70 -12.13 -7.02
N ARG A 129 -14.01 -11.88 -5.74
CA ARG A 129 -15.03 -10.91 -5.35
C ARG A 129 -14.66 -9.48 -5.74
N ILE A 130 -13.40 -9.08 -5.55
CA ILE A 130 -12.90 -7.76 -5.98
C ILE A 130 -13.06 -7.60 -7.49
N ASN A 131 -12.61 -8.55 -8.28
CA ASN A 131 -12.69 -8.48 -9.74
C ASN A 131 -14.15 -8.45 -10.23
N GLU A 132 -15.04 -9.24 -9.61
CA GLU A 132 -16.48 -9.21 -9.89
C GLU A 132 -17.11 -7.84 -9.60
N LEU A 133 -16.77 -7.22 -8.48
CA LEU A 133 -17.29 -5.91 -8.09
C LEU A 133 -16.76 -4.80 -8.99
N LEU A 134 -15.45 -4.78 -9.26
CA LEU A 134 -14.82 -3.74 -10.08
C LEU A 134 -15.21 -3.81 -11.55
N ALA A 135 -15.69 -4.96 -12.05
CA ALA A 135 -16.26 -5.09 -13.39
C ALA A 135 -17.60 -4.36 -13.52
N LYS A 136 -18.28 -4.05 -12.41
CA LYS A 136 -19.56 -3.32 -12.42
C LYS A 136 -19.33 -1.82 -12.65
N PRO A 137 -20.13 -1.17 -13.52
CA PRO A 137 -19.96 0.26 -13.80
C PRO A 137 -20.33 1.15 -12.60
N ASP A 138 -21.17 0.67 -11.71
CA ASP A 138 -21.68 1.36 -10.53
C ASP A 138 -20.80 1.16 -9.26
N VAL A 139 -19.63 0.54 -9.37
CA VAL A 139 -18.64 0.44 -8.29
C VAL A 139 -17.41 1.27 -8.68
N ASP A 140 -17.07 2.27 -7.88
CA ASP A 140 -15.96 3.19 -8.16
C ASP A 140 -14.66 2.80 -7.45
N GLY A 141 -14.75 2.12 -6.30
CA GLY A 141 -13.57 1.69 -5.56
C GLY A 141 -13.89 0.64 -4.49
N ILE A 142 -12.83 -0.02 -4.02
CA ILE A 142 -12.89 -1.05 -2.99
C ILE A 142 -12.01 -0.65 -1.81
N VAL A 143 -12.52 -0.85 -0.59
CA VAL A 143 -11.73 -0.84 0.65
C VAL A 143 -11.73 -2.25 1.24
N ILE A 144 -10.61 -2.69 1.78
CA ILE A 144 -10.48 -3.99 2.46
C ILE A 144 -10.02 -3.72 3.89
N THR A 145 -10.79 -4.16 4.88
CA THR A 145 -10.35 -4.18 6.28
C THR A 145 -9.70 -5.53 6.57
N HIS A 146 -8.48 -5.49 7.12
CA HIS A 146 -7.62 -6.65 7.26
C HIS A 146 -6.86 -6.63 8.59
N GLY A 147 -6.40 -7.76 9.07
CA GLY A 147 -5.45 -7.84 10.18
C GLY A 147 -4.03 -7.49 9.72
N THR A 148 -3.25 -6.87 10.60
CA THR A 148 -1.97 -6.27 10.21
C THR A 148 -0.83 -7.25 9.98
N ASP A 149 -0.91 -8.49 10.51
CA ASP A 149 0.22 -9.43 10.48
C ASP A 149 0.59 -9.91 9.08
N THR A 150 -0.41 -10.12 8.21
CA THR A 150 -0.21 -10.53 6.82
C THR A 150 -0.82 -9.56 5.81
N LEU A 151 -1.10 -8.32 6.23
CA LEU A 151 -1.68 -7.29 5.37
C LEU A 151 -0.82 -7.02 4.14
N GLU A 152 0.49 -6.90 4.30
CA GLU A 152 1.42 -6.64 3.20
C GLU A 152 1.44 -7.77 2.15
N GLU A 153 1.24 -9.01 2.61
CA GLU A 153 1.15 -10.18 1.74
C GLU A 153 -0.14 -10.17 0.93
N THR A 154 -1.28 -9.98 1.61
CA THR A 154 -2.58 -9.86 0.94
C THR A 154 -2.61 -8.68 -0.03
N ALA A 155 -2.03 -7.54 0.35
CA ALA A 155 -1.94 -6.37 -0.53
C ALA A 155 -1.15 -6.67 -1.80
N TYR A 156 0.02 -7.31 -1.68
CA TYR A 156 0.84 -7.66 -2.83
C TYR A 156 0.19 -8.73 -3.72
N PHE A 157 -0.42 -9.75 -3.13
CA PHE A 157 -1.20 -10.73 -3.87
C PHE A 157 -2.29 -10.05 -4.71
N LEU A 158 -3.11 -9.18 -4.10
CA LEU A 158 -4.16 -8.46 -4.80
C LEU A 158 -3.61 -7.50 -5.86
N ASN A 159 -2.46 -6.88 -5.61
CA ASN A 159 -1.78 -6.02 -6.59
C ASN A 159 -1.41 -6.76 -7.88
N LEU A 160 -1.18 -8.06 -7.79
CA LEU A 160 -0.83 -8.91 -8.94
C LEU A 160 -2.05 -9.52 -9.64
N VAL A 161 -3.21 -9.66 -8.98
CA VAL A 161 -4.35 -10.42 -9.53
C VAL A 161 -5.62 -9.59 -9.76
N THR A 162 -5.64 -8.34 -9.36
CA THR A 162 -6.77 -7.43 -9.63
C THR A 162 -6.77 -7.03 -11.12
N LYS A 163 -7.93 -7.12 -11.78
CA LYS A 163 -8.10 -6.83 -13.21
C LYS A 163 -8.89 -5.55 -13.45
N SER A 164 -8.51 -4.49 -12.75
CA SER A 164 -9.11 -3.17 -12.87
C SER A 164 -8.11 -2.08 -12.52
N ASP A 165 -8.28 -0.90 -13.09
CA ASP A 165 -7.56 0.31 -12.73
C ASP A 165 -8.28 1.14 -11.65
N LYS A 166 -9.50 0.73 -11.25
CA LYS A 166 -10.24 1.37 -10.16
C LYS A 166 -9.51 1.19 -8.82
N PRO A 167 -9.61 2.16 -7.88
CA PRO A 167 -8.91 2.11 -6.61
C PRO A 167 -9.25 0.88 -5.78
N VAL A 168 -8.21 0.21 -5.27
CA VAL A 168 -8.31 -0.84 -4.26
C VAL A 168 -7.40 -0.46 -3.10
N VAL A 169 -8.00 -0.26 -1.93
CA VAL A 169 -7.30 0.21 -0.73
C VAL A 169 -7.43 -0.83 0.37
N ILE A 170 -6.33 -1.26 0.95
CA ILE A 170 -6.32 -2.17 2.10
C ILE A 170 -5.85 -1.43 3.35
N ILE A 171 -6.52 -1.69 4.47
CA ILE A 171 -6.23 -1.10 5.77
C ILE A 171 -6.31 -2.12 6.89
N GLY A 172 -5.73 -1.74 8.00
CA GLY A 172 -5.86 -2.43 9.29
C GLY A 172 -5.88 -1.44 10.44
N ALA A 173 -5.68 -1.96 11.64
CA ALA A 173 -5.41 -1.16 12.82
C ALA A 173 -4.41 -1.87 13.71
N MET A 174 -3.53 -1.12 14.37
CA MET A 174 -2.56 -1.67 15.33
C MET A 174 -3.16 -1.75 16.74
N ARG A 175 -4.27 -1.03 16.98
CA ARG A 175 -5.01 -1.05 18.25
C ARG A 175 -6.40 -1.62 18.02
N PRO A 176 -6.94 -2.43 18.97
CA PRO A 176 -8.31 -2.94 18.85
C PRO A 176 -9.33 -1.79 18.87
N ALA A 177 -10.50 -2.02 18.27
CA ALA A 177 -11.54 -0.99 18.15
C ALA A 177 -11.98 -0.40 19.50
N THR A 178 -11.85 -1.16 20.58
CA THR A 178 -12.19 -0.74 21.95
C THR A 178 -11.09 0.04 22.67
N ALA A 179 -9.89 0.16 22.08
CA ALA A 179 -8.75 0.79 22.75
C ALA A 179 -8.85 2.32 22.80
N ILE A 180 -8.25 2.92 23.84
CA ILE A 180 -8.00 4.37 23.86
C ILE A 180 -7.11 4.71 22.67
N SER A 181 -7.48 5.76 21.91
CA SER A 181 -6.80 6.18 20.68
C SER A 181 -6.70 5.06 19.65
N ALA A 182 -7.79 4.27 19.44
CA ALA A 182 -7.88 3.32 18.35
C ALA A 182 -7.61 4.01 17.01
N ASP A 183 -6.72 3.41 16.20
CA ASP A 183 -6.32 3.96 14.90
C ASP A 183 -7.25 3.51 13.75
N GLY A 184 -8.11 2.51 13.99
CA GLY A 184 -9.05 1.98 13.00
C GLY A 184 -9.99 3.01 12.37
N PRO A 185 -10.70 3.85 13.15
CA PRO A 185 -11.67 4.80 12.63
C PRO A 185 -11.08 5.79 11.61
N VAL A 186 -9.95 6.41 11.89
CA VAL A 186 -9.30 7.33 10.95
C VAL A 186 -8.77 6.60 9.71
N ASN A 187 -8.24 5.39 9.87
CA ASN A 187 -7.79 4.56 8.75
C ASN A 187 -8.96 4.19 7.81
N ILE A 188 -10.16 3.90 8.36
CA ILE A 188 -11.37 3.65 7.57
C ILE A 188 -11.78 4.90 6.78
N LEU A 189 -11.82 6.07 7.44
CA LEU A 189 -12.19 7.32 6.79
C LEU A 189 -11.23 7.66 5.65
N ASN A 190 -9.92 7.58 5.91
CA ASN A 190 -8.87 7.83 4.93
C ASN A 190 -8.95 6.84 3.75
N ALA A 191 -9.22 5.56 4.03
CA ALA A 191 -9.36 4.56 2.98
C ALA A 191 -10.56 4.83 2.07
N VAL A 192 -11.69 5.24 2.63
CA VAL A 192 -12.89 5.60 1.82
C VAL A 192 -12.61 6.86 0.99
N ASN A 193 -11.94 7.88 1.57
CA ASN A 193 -11.50 9.06 0.80
C ASN A 193 -10.59 8.67 -0.37
N LEU A 194 -9.63 7.76 -0.13
CA LEU A 194 -8.71 7.30 -1.14
C LEU A 194 -9.40 6.47 -2.22
N ALA A 195 -10.27 5.53 -1.83
CA ALA A 195 -11.02 4.69 -2.76
C ALA A 195 -12.05 5.47 -3.60
N ALA A 196 -12.52 6.61 -3.10
CA ALA A 196 -13.40 7.52 -3.80
C ALA A 196 -12.66 8.53 -4.70
N SER A 197 -11.33 8.63 -4.57
CA SER A 197 -10.52 9.60 -5.30
C SER A 197 -10.17 9.14 -6.72
N LYS A 198 -10.38 10.02 -7.70
CA LYS A 198 -9.94 9.78 -9.08
C LYS A 198 -8.41 9.70 -9.21
N ASP A 199 -7.69 10.38 -8.31
CA ASP A 199 -6.22 10.41 -8.31
C ASP A 199 -5.61 9.06 -7.87
N ALA A 200 -6.39 8.19 -7.23
CA ALA A 200 -5.98 6.83 -6.85
C ALA A 200 -6.13 5.80 -7.98
N LYS A 201 -6.80 6.17 -9.08
CA LYS A 201 -7.00 5.29 -10.22
C LYS A 201 -5.68 4.95 -10.92
N GLY A 202 -5.49 3.67 -11.26
CA GLY A 202 -4.29 3.21 -11.97
C GLY A 202 -3.01 3.21 -11.14
N ARG A 203 -3.11 3.20 -9.80
CA ARG A 203 -1.93 3.22 -8.90
C ARG A 203 -1.64 1.88 -8.23
N GLY A 204 -2.30 0.81 -8.66
CA GLY A 204 -2.20 -0.50 -8.02
C GLY A 204 -3.03 -0.58 -6.74
N VAL A 205 -2.77 -1.61 -5.93
CA VAL A 205 -3.35 -1.75 -4.60
C VAL A 205 -2.59 -0.85 -3.63
N LEU A 206 -3.33 -0.04 -2.87
CA LEU A 206 -2.79 0.97 -1.96
C LEU A 206 -3.04 0.58 -0.50
N ILE A 207 -2.15 0.96 0.39
CA ILE A 207 -2.29 0.81 1.84
C ILE A 207 -2.41 2.19 2.46
N ALA A 208 -3.52 2.43 3.17
CA ALA A 208 -3.80 3.69 3.85
C ALA A 208 -3.74 3.47 5.38
N MET A 209 -2.59 3.76 5.97
CA MET A 209 -2.35 3.56 7.40
C MET A 209 -1.56 4.73 7.96
N ASN A 210 -1.99 5.24 9.13
CA ASN A 210 -1.29 6.30 9.87
C ASN A 210 -0.98 7.52 8.96
N ASP A 211 -2.00 7.99 8.23
CA ASP A 211 -1.96 9.12 7.28
C ASP A 211 -0.97 8.97 6.11
N ASN A 212 -0.39 7.80 5.91
CA ASN A 212 0.50 7.50 4.81
C ASN A 212 -0.20 6.66 3.73
N ILE A 213 0.17 6.91 2.46
CA ILE A 213 -0.28 6.11 1.32
C ILE A 213 0.92 5.33 0.79
N ASN A 214 0.87 4.01 0.93
CA ASN A 214 1.89 3.10 0.46
C ASN A 214 1.43 2.29 -0.75
N GLY A 215 2.37 1.90 -1.61
CA GLY A 215 2.13 0.88 -2.64
C GLY A 215 2.28 -0.53 -2.07
N ALA A 216 1.45 -1.46 -2.54
CA ALA A 216 1.44 -2.84 -2.04
C ALA A 216 2.77 -3.58 -2.21
N ARG A 217 3.53 -3.25 -3.26
CA ARG A 217 4.81 -3.91 -3.53
C ARG A 217 5.86 -3.60 -2.46
N ASP A 218 5.93 -2.35 -2.01
CA ASP A 218 7.08 -1.86 -1.25
C ASP A 218 6.81 -1.72 0.25
N VAL A 219 5.53 -1.70 0.66
CA VAL A 219 5.14 -1.57 2.06
C VAL A 219 5.56 -2.79 2.88
N GLN A 220 5.97 -2.56 4.11
CA GLN A 220 6.33 -3.61 5.09
C GLN A 220 5.76 -3.25 6.47
N LYS A 221 5.39 -4.28 7.25
CA LYS A 221 5.16 -4.15 8.69
C LYS A 221 6.50 -4.15 9.39
N THR A 222 7.06 -2.97 9.67
CA THR A 222 8.42 -2.79 10.20
C THR A 222 8.53 -2.89 11.72
N ASN A 223 7.40 -2.90 12.42
CA ASN A 223 7.34 -2.98 13.89
C ASN A 223 6.14 -3.81 14.34
N THR A 224 6.28 -4.52 15.43
CA THR A 224 5.24 -5.42 15.95
C THR A 224 4.06 -4.71 16.63
N LEU A 225 4.23 -3.49 17.15
CA LEU A 225 3.25 -2.83 18.02
C LEU A 225 2.89 -1.39 17.65
N ARG A 226 3.83 -0.65 17.02
CA ARG A 226 3.66 0.79 16.77
C ARG A 226 2.63 1.06 15.68
N VAL A 227 1.88 2.15 15.80
CA VAL A 227 0.85 2.54 14.80
C VAL A 227 1.47 2.97 13.47
N ASP A 228 2.70 3.49 13.47
CA ASP A 228 3.47 3.92 12.30
C ASP A 228 4.25 2.77 11.61
N THR A 229 3.84 1.53 11.87
CA THR A 229 4.59 0.33 11.46
C THR A 229 4.61 0.05 9.96
N PHE A 230 3.59 0.50 9.22
CA PHE A 230 3.52 0.27 7.77
C PHE A 230 4.31 1.33 7.02
N GLN A 231 5.49 0.95 6.54
CA GLN A 231 6.45 1.83 5.89
C GLN A 231 6.95 1.21 4.58
N SER A 232 7.44 2.05 3.69
CA SER A 232 8.17 1.65 2.48
C SER A 232 9.61 2.16 2.60
N PRO A 233 10.50 1.45 3.35
CA PRO A 233 11.80 2.00 3.77
C PRO A 233 12.72 2.35 2.61
N GLU A 234 12.75 1.54 1.53
CA GLU A 234 13.63 1.75 0.39
C GLU A 234 13.15 2.86 -0.55
N LEU A 235 11.86 2.83 -0.92
CA LEU A 235 11.32 3.65 -1.99
C LEU A 235 10.41 4.78 -1.49
N GLY A 236 10.03 4.76 -0.21
CA GLY A 236 9.20 5.76 0.44
C GLY A 236 7.72 5.65 0.06
N TYR A 237 6.91 6.46 0.70
CA TYR A 237 5.47 6.55 0.48
C TYR A 237 5.12 7.06 -0.92
N LEU A 238 3.98 6.65 -1.45
CA LEU A 238 3.42 7.22 -2.69
C LEU A 238 2.79 8.59 -2.45
N GLY A 239 2.31 8.84 -1.23
CA GLY A 239 1.66 10.08 -0.84
C GLY A 239 1.23 10.08 0.62
N TYR A 240 0.45 11.08 0.98
CA TYR A 240 -0.03 11.34 2.34
C TYR A 240 -1.48 11.82 2.31
N PHE A 241 -2.13 11.79 3.48
CA PHE A 241 -3.41 12.47 3.68
C PHE A 241 -3.17 13.87 4.24
N GLU A 242 -3.55 14.88 3.49
CA GLU A 242 -3.52 16.28 3.89
C GLU A 242 -4.94 16.75 4.21
N ASN A 243 -5.24 16.94 5.49
CA ASN A 243 -6.59 17.25 5.97
C ASN A 243 -7.66 16.30 5.42
N GLY A 244 -7.38 14.98 5.45
CA GLY A 244 -8.26 13.91 4.96
C GLY A 244 -8.31 13.75 3.44
N ARG A 245 -7.56 14.54 2.66
CA ARG A 245 -7.46 14.42 1.20
C ARG A 245 -6.21 13.63 0.81
N PRO A 246 -6.32 12.63 -0.05
CA PRO A 246 -5.15 11.92 -0.55
C PRO A 246 -4.36 12.82 -1.51
N VAL A 247 -3.06 12.96 -1.28
CA VAL A 247 -2.13 13.69 -2.14
C VAL A 247 -0.98 12.77 -2.51
N PHE A 248 -0.71 12.64 -3.80
CA PHE A 248 0.34 11.77 -4.34
C PHE A 248 1.54 12.56 -4.81
N TYR A 249 2.73 12.09 -4.44
CA TYR A 249 4.02 12.65 -4.86
C TYR A 249 4.82 11.68 -5.73
N LYS A 250 4.43 10.39 -5.76
CA LYS A 250 5.12 9.33 -6.51
C LYS A 250 4.13 8.39 -7.16
N ALA A 251 4.62 7.61 -8.12
CA ALA A 251 3.91 6.48 -8.72
C ALA A 251 4.82 5.24 -8.72
N THR A 252 4.23 4.05 -8.71
CA THR A 252 4.97 2.82 -8.94
C THR A 252 5.35 2.70 -10.40
N THR A 253 6.56 2.16 -10.67
CA THR A 253 7.04 1.87 -12.03
C THR A 253 6.94 0.38 -12.37
N ARG A 254 6.58 -0.46 -11.41
CA ARG A 254 6.42 -1.90 -11.62
C ARG A 254 5.01 -2.21 -12.10
N LYS A 255 4.88 -3.26 -12.93
CA LYS A 255 3.58 -3.71 -13.41
C LYS A 255 2.69 -4.17 -12.27
N HIS A 256 1.41 -3.84 -12.35
CA HIS A 256 0.41 -4.21 -11.37
C HIS A 256 -1.00 -4.27 -11.98
N THR A 257 -1.93 -4.83 -11.27
CA THR A 257 -3.37 -4.88 -11.60
C THR A 257 -3.65 -5.28 -13.05
N ILE A 258 -4.15 -4.39 -13.89
CA ILE A 258 -4.53 -4.70 -15.28
C ILE A 258 -3.33 -5.07 -16.16
N ASP A 259 -2.12 -4.63 -15.80
CA ASP A 259 -0.90 -4.87 -16.59
C ASP A 259 -0.22 -6.20 -16.24
N THR A 260 -0.80 -6.99 -15.34
CA THR A 260 -0.27 -8.31 -14.97
C THR A 260 -0.90 -9.43 -15.80
N GLU A 261 -0.14 -10.51 -15.98
CA GLU A 261 -0.60 -11.71 -16.66
C GLU A 261 -1.35 -12.71 -15.77
N PHE A 262 -1.36 -12.48 -14.44
CA PHE A 262 -1.91 -13.44 -13.49
C PHE A 262 -3.44 -13.35 -13.42
N ASP A 263 -4.10 -14.46 -13.73
CA ASP A 263 -5.53 -14.66 -13.61
C ASP A 263 -5.82 -15.82 -12.64
N VAL A 264 -6.60 -15.52 -11.60
CA VAL A 264 -6.96 -16.49 -10.56
C VAL A 264 -8.45 -16.90 -10.63
N SER A 265 -9.18 -16.49 -11.64
CA SER A 265 -10.63 -16.74 -11.79
C SER A 265 -11.00 -18.20 -11.68
N ASN A 266 -10.19 -19.08 -12.31
CA ASN A 266 -10.39 -20.51 -12.38
C ASN A 266 -9.57 -21.32 -11.36
N LEU A 267 -8.78 -20.65 -10.50
CA LEU A 267 -7.96 -21.35 -9.50
C LEU A 267 -8.77 -21.67 -8.25
N ASN A 268 -8.53 -22.86 -7.69
CA ASN A 268 -9.10 -23.30 -6.42
C ASN A 268 -8.04 -23.36 -5.31
N ASP A 269 -6.76 -23.38 -5.68
CA ASP A 269 -5.62 -23.28 -4.77
C ASP A 269 -4.41 -22.71 -5.52
N LEU A 270 -3.34 -22.42 -4.80
CA LEU A 270 -2.05 -21.94 -5.34
C LEU A 270 -0.97 -23.03 -5.12
N PRO A 271 0.04 -23.09 -6.01
CA PRO A 271 1.17 -24.01 -5.84
C PRO A 271 1.85 -23.84 -4.49
N ARG A 272 2.28 -24.95 -3.89
CA ARG A 272 3.03 -24.91 -2.63
C ARG A 272 4.41 -24.30 -2.86
N VAL A 273 4.71 -23.23 -2.13
CA VAL A 273 6.02 -22.60 -2.04
C VAL A 273 6.36 -22.42 -0.58
N ASP A 274 7.50 -22.93 -0.16
CA ASP A 274 7.96 -22.83 1.22
C ASP A 274 9.08 -21.77 1.33
N ILE A 275 9.12 -21.03 2.45
CA ILE A 275 10.20 -20.10 2.79
C ILE A 275 11.13 -20.81 3.76
N ILE A 276 12.42 -20.83 3.44
CA ILE A 276 13.47 -21.32 4.32
C ILE A 276 14.27 -20.12 4.84
N TYR A 277 14.25 -19.95 6.15
CA TYR A 277 14.94 -18.85 6.81
C TYR A 277 16.35 -19.27 7.24
N SER A 278 17.38 -18.77 6.55
CA SER A 278 18.77 -19.12 6.79
C SER A 278 19.31 -18.52 8.09
N HIS A 279 20.20 -19.24 8.74
CA HIS A 279 20.84 -18.86 10.01
C HIS A 279 22.27 -19.40 10.10
N VAL A 280 22.99 -19.07 11.18
CA VAL A 280 24.29 -19.69 11.47
C VAL A 280 24.09 -21.19 11.62
N ASN A 281 24.98 -21.99 11.01
CA ASN A 281 24.90 -23.45 10.99
C ASN A 281 23.64 -23.99 10.25
N ASP A 282 23.18 -23.26 9.22
CA ASP A 282 22.13 -23.72 8.32
C ASP A 282 22.61 -24.97 7.54
N ASP A 283 21.67 -25.84 7.22
CA ASP A 283 21.93 -27.05 6.44
C ASP A 283 20.81 -27.37 5.44
N GLY A 284 20.94 -28.43 4.66
CA GLY A 284 20.00 -28.79 3.61
C GLY A 284 18.68 -29.40 4.06
N ARG A 285 18.53 -29.78 5.33
CA ARG A 285 17.38 -30.59 5.81
C ARG A 285 16.03 -29.92 5.61
N MET A 286 15.96 -28.59 5.75
CA MET A 286 14.71 -27.86 5.51
C MET A 286 14.33 -27.83 4.03
N ALA A 287 15.32 -27.73 3.13
CA ALA A 287 15.07 -27.81 1.69
C ALA A 287 14.62 -29.24 1.28
N GLU A 288 15.27 -30.26 1.80
CA GLU A 288 14.90 -31.66 1.59
C GLU A 288 13.48 -31.94 2.10
N ALA A 289 13.12 -31.42 3.28
CA ALA A 289 11.76 -31.56 3.85
C ALA A 289 10.72 -30.83 2.98
N ALA A 290 10.99 -29.62 2.49
CA ALA A 290 10.10 -28.89 1.60
C ALA A 290 9.83 -29.71 0.31
N VAL A 291 10.89 -30.24 -0.30
CA VAL A 291 10.80 -31.11 -1.49
C VAL A 291 9.98 -32.37 -1.20
N ALA A 292 10.27 -33.06 -0.10
CA ALA A 292 9.55 -34.28 0.29
C ALA A 292 8.06 -34.02 0.55
N ASN A 293 7.70 -32.82 1.01
CA ASN A 293 6.32 -32.40 1.23
C ASN A 293 5.65 -31.74 0.00
N GLY A 294 6.25 -31.86 -1.19
CA GLY A 294 5.63 -31.50 -2.46
C GLY A 294 5.73 -30.02 -2.82
N ALA A 295 6.69 -29.28 -2.28
CA ALA A 295 6.97 -27.92 -2.71
C ALA A 295 7.23 -27.85 -4.23
N LYS A 296 6.66 -26.87 -4.89
CA LYS A 296 6.90 -26.54 -6.31
C LYS A 296 7.90 -25.42 -6.47
N GLY A 297 8.14 -24.68 -5.40
CA GLY A 297 9.14 -23.63 -5.30
C GLY A 297 9.65 -23.49 -3.87
N ILE A 298 10.84 -22.95 -3.74
CA ILE A 298 11.49 -22.62 -2.48
C ILE A 298 11.95 -21.18 -2.56
N VAL A 299 11.60 -20.37 -1.56
CA VAL A 299 12.22 -19.06 -1.33
C VAL A 299 13.22 -19.22 -0.19
N HIS A 300 14.50 -19.12 -0.51
CA HIS A 300 15.56 -19.13 0.48
C HIS A 300 15.85 -17.72 0.96
N ALA A 301 15.42 -17.41 2.20
CA ALA A 301 15.71 -16.14 2.86
C ALA A 301 17.12 -16.16 3.44
N GLY A 302 18.11 -15.92 2.56
CA GLY A 302 19.52 -16.03 2.86
C GLY A 302 20.07 -14.89 3.72
N THR A 303 21.33 -15.00 4.09
CA THR A 303 22.06 -13.94 4.79
C THR A 303 22.57 -12.89 3.80
N GLY A 304 22.77 -11.64 4.24
CA GLY A 304 23.30 -10.56 3.38
C GLY A 304 22.53 -10.44 2.06
N ASN A 305 23.24 -10.51 0.92
CA ASN A 305 22.68 -10.52 -0.45
C ASN A 305 22.02 -11.88 -0.81
N GLY A 306 21.27 -12.49 0.09
CA GLY A 306 20.66 -13.80 -0.14
C GLY A 306 21.69 -14.93 -0.22
N SER A 307 22.80 -14.84 0.51
CA SER A 307 23.86 -15.86 0.55
C SER A 307 23.34 -17.15 1.16
N ILE A 308 23.78 -18.26 0.60
CA ILE A 308 23.43 -19.62 1.01
C ILE A 308 24.60 -20.21 1.78
N HIS A 309 24.34 -20.88 2.90
CA HIS A 309 25.35 -21.62 3.65
C HIS A 309 25.84 -22.82 2.83
N GLU A 310 27.16 -23.08 2.84
CA GLU A 310 27.78 -24.15 2.05
C GLU A 310 27.14 -25.54 2.27
N ALA A 311 26.73 -25.84 3.50
CA ALA A 311 26.07 -27.11 3.83
C ALA A 311 24.61 -27.18 3.35
N ALA A 312 23.96 -26.06 3.00
CA ALA A 312 22.61 -26.01 2.47
C ALA A 312 22.56 -26.05 0.93
N GLU A 313 23.63 -25.64 0.26
CA GLU A 313 23.70 -25.57 -1.21
C GLU A 313 23.37 -26.90 -1.91
N PRO A 314 23.91 -28.08 -1.50
CA PRO A 314 23.63 -29.32 -2.20
C PRO A 314 22.15 -29.67 -2.29
N ALA A 315 21.38 -29.46 -1.21
CA ALA A 315 19.94 -29.73 -1.17
C ALA A 315 19.15 -28.75 -2.09
N LEU A 316 19.56 -27.49 -2.19
CA LEU A 316 18.94 -26.53 -3.09
C LEU A 316 19.28 -26.83 -4.56
N TYR A 317 20.52 -27.25 -4.88
CA TYR A 317 20.85 -27.71 -6.22
C TYR A 317 20.04 -28.96 -6.62
N ASP A 318 19.86 -29.89 -5.70
CA ASP A 318 19.08 -31.11 -5.95
C ASP A 318 17.58 -30.80 -6.10
N ALA A 319 17.06 -29.80 -5.38
CA ALA A 319 15.71 -29.29 -5.59
C ALA A 319 15.55 -28.71 -7.01
N ALA A 320 16.50 -27.87 -7.46
CA ALA A 320 16.49 -27.29 -8.79
C ALA A 320 16.57 -28.37 -9.90
N LYS A 321 17.44 -29.38 -9.77
CA LYS A 321 17.51 -30.54 -10.69
C LYS A 321 16.19 -31.31 -10.79
N LYS A 322 15.37 -31.31 -9.72
CA LYS A 322 14.01 -31.90 -9.70
C LYS A 322 12.95 -30.98 -10.29
N GLY A 323 13.31 -29.82 -10.86
CA GLY A 323 12.38 -28.87 -11.46
C GLY A 323 11.68 -27.96 -10.45
N ILE A 324 12.15 -27.90 -9.21
CA ILE A 324 11.65 -26.98 -8.19
C ILE A 324 12.37 -25.63 -8.36
N VAL A 325 11.61 -24.56 -8.54
CA VAL A 325 12.18 -23.23 -8.71
C VAL A 325 12.69 -22.70 -7.37
N VAL A 326 13.97 -22.33 -7.32
CA VAL A 326 14.61 -21.74 -6.14
C VAL A 326 14.77 -20.25 -6.33
N VAL A 327 14.19 -19.46 -5.43
CA VAL A 327 14.32 -18.00 -5.39
C VAL A 327 15.19 -17.61 -4.20
N ARG A 328 16.24 -16.85 -4.46
CA ARG A 328 17.09 -16.24 -3.44
C ARG A 328 16.48 -14.90 -3.03
N SER A 329 16.05 -14.79 -1.79
CA SER A 329 15.67 -13.56 -1.11
C SER A 329 16.59 -13.35 0.10
N ALA A 330 16.39 -12.31 0.87
CA ALA A 330 17.21 -12.03 2.04
C ALA A 330 16.38 -11.98 3.32
N ARG A 331 16.94 -12.45 4.43
CA ARG A 331 16.39 -12.18 5.76
C ARG A 331 16.67 -10.75 6.24
N VAL A 332 17.58 -10.05 5.55
CA VAL A 332 17.77 -8.61 5.72
C VAL A 332 16.54 -7.90 5.18
N PRO A 333 15.88 -7.03 5.95
CA PRO A 333 14.57 -6.50 5.60
C PRO A 333 14.58 -5.56 4.39
N ASN A 334 15.73 -4.98 4.03
CA ASN A 334 15.87 -3.98 2.99
C ASN A 334 17.08 -4.27 2.10
N GLY A 335 17.06 -3.71 0.90
CA GLY A 335 18.10 -3.91 -0.12
C GLY A 335 17.77 -5.05 -1.09
N PRO A 336 18.26 -4.97 -2.33
CA PRO A 336 18.01 -6.00 -3.33
C PRO A 336 18.89 -7.22 -3.16
N THR A 337 18.35 -8.40 -3.47
CA THR A 337 19.18 -9.57 -3.84
C THR A 337 19.49 -9.50 -5.32
N ILE A 338 20.78 -9.58 -5.66
CA ILE A 338 21.29 -9.48 -7.02
C ILE A 338 22.19 -10.67 -7.34
N GLU A 339 22.69 -10.74 -8.57
CA GLU A 339 23.71 -11.71 -8.97
C GLU A 339 24.89 -11.70 -8.00
N SER A 340 25.42 -12.88 -7.69
CA SER A 340 26.46 -13.05 -6.67
C SER A 340 27.42 -14.17 -7.02
N THR A 341 26.91 -15.37 -7.26
CA THR A 341 27.71 -16.58 -7.50
C THR A 341 27.29 -17.22 -8.80
N ALA A 342 28.19 -17.26 -9.79
CA ALA A 342 27.91 -17.82 -11.11
C ALA A 342 27.37 -19.27 -11.09
N ALA A 343 27.72 -20.05 -10.06
CA ALA A 343 27.22 -21.40 -9.89
C ALA A 343 25.71 -21.41 -9.58
N TRP A 344 25.22 -20.46 -8.79
CA TRP A 344 23.79 -20.34 -8.48
C TRP A 344 22.99 -19.91 -9.71
N ASP A 345 23.51 -18.93 -10.48
CA ASP A 345 22.89 -18.47 -11.71
C ASP A 345 22.83 -19.60 -12.77
N LYS A 346 23.91 -20.38 -12.90
CA LYS A 346 23.95 -21.56 -13.77
C LYS A 346 22.97 -22.66 -13.33
N ALA A 347 22.69 -22.77 -12.04
CA ALA A 347 21.68 -23.68 -11.49
C ALA A 347 20.24 -23.19 -11.68
N GLY A 348 20.03 -21.97 -12.20
CA GLY A 348 18.75 -21.36 -12.42
C GLY A 348 18.11 -20.75 -11.14
N PHE A 349 18.93 -20.41 -10.15
CA PHE A 349 18.43 -19.71 -8.96
C PHE A 349 18.02 -18.28 -9.34
N VAL A 350 16.81 -17.90 -8.97
CA VAL A 350 16.20 -16.62 -9.29
C VAL A 350 16.50 -15.59 -8.19
N HIS A 351 16.74 -14.34 -8.55
CA HIS A 351 16.91 -13.25 -7.60
C HIS A 351 15.58 -12.59 -7.28
N ALA A 352 15.27 -12.41 -5.99
CA ALA A 352 14.03 -11.75 -5.57
C ALA A 352 14.03 -10.22 -5.79
N GLY A 353 15.19 -9.62 -6.12
CA GLY A 353 15.32 -8.18 -6.15
C GLY A 353 15.03 -7.58 -4.78
N THR A 354 14.20 -6.54 -4.72
CA THR A 354 13.79 -5.87 -3.47
C THR A 354 12.59 -6.53 -2.77
N LEU A 355 12.08 -7.67 -3.27
CA LEU A 355 11.00 -8.37 -2.60
C LEU A 355 11.52 -9.12 -1.37
N ASN A 356 10.90 -8.87 -0.22
CA ASN A 356 11.12 -9.67 0.98
C ASN A 356 10.65 -11.12 0.77
N PRO A 357 11.03 -12.09 1.62
CA PRO A 357 10.74 -13.50 1.40
C PRO A 357 9.27 -13.82 1.21
N GLN A 358 8.38 -13.19 1.99
CA GLN A 358 6.94 -13.43 1.92
C GLN A 358 6.32 -12.93 0.60
N LYS A 359 6.75 -11.78 0.09
CA LYS A 359 6.29 -11.27 -1.21
C LYS A 359 6.92 -12.03 -2.38
N ALA A 360 8.19 -12.40 -2.27
CA ALA A 360 8.85 -13.28 -3.24
C ALA A 360 8.12 -14.62 -3.36
N ARG A 361 7.65 -15.19 -2.23
CA ARG A 361 6.82 -16.39 -2.20
C ARG A 361 5.53 -16.21 -2.99
N ILE A 362 4.84 -15.09 -2.84
CA ILE A 362 3.57 -14.80 -3.54
C ILE A 362 3.80 -14.72 -5.05
N LEU A 363 4.82 -13.96 -5.48
CA LEU A 363 5.14 -13.86 -6.89
C LEU A 363 5.52 -15.21 -7.49
N LEU A 364 6.31 -16.01 -6.77
CA LEU A 364 6.66 -17.37 -7.19
C LEU A 364 5.42 -18.27 -7.27
N GLN A 365 4.50 -18.24 -6.29
CA GLN A 365 3.26 -18.99 -6.35
C GLN A 365 2.43 -18.67 -7.60
N LEU A 366 2.28 -17.38 -7.91
CA LEU A 366 1.56 -16.95 -9.10
C LEU A 366 2.31 -17.30 -10.39
N GLY A 367 3.62 -17.13 -10.43
CA GLY A 367 4.47 -17.52 -11.54
C GLY A 367 4.36 -19.01 -11.87
N LEU A 368 4.37 -19.85 -10.84
CA LEU A 368 4.21 -21.30 -10.96
C LEU A 368 2.83 -21.76 -11.48
N THR A 369 1.82 -20.89 -11.50
CA THR A 369 0.56 -21.17 -12.22
C THR A 369 0.71 -21.04 -13.73
N LYS A 370 1.79 -20.44 -14.22
CA LYS A 370 2.09 -20.18 -15.64
C LYS A 370 3.22 -21.06 -16.16
N THR A 371 4.29 -21.20 -15.40
CA THR A 371 5.51 -21.90 -15.84
C THR A 371 6.36 -22.33 -14.63
N ASN A 372 7.15 -23.38 -14.84
CA ASN A 372 8.25 -23.76 -13.91
C ASN A 372 9.64 -23.49 -14.49
N ASP A 373 9.72 -22.76 -15.63
CA ASP A 373 10.98 -22.35 -16.24
C ASP A 373 11.60 -21.22 -15.39
N PRO A 374 12.80 -21.42 -14.78
CA PRO A 374 13.43 -20.42 -13.95
C PRO A 374 13.74 -19.11 -14.68
N GLN A 375 14.03 -19.14 -15.98
CA GLN A 375 14.31 -17.95 -16.77
C GLN A 375 13.05 -17.07 -16.90
N LYS A 376 11.90 -17.68 -17.21
CA LYS A 376 10.62 -16.97 -17.29
C LYS A 376 10.20 -16.43 -15.92
N ILE A 377 10.42 -17.20 -14.85
CA ILE A 377 10.19 -16.73 -13.47
C ILE A 377 11.11 -15.53 -13.17
N SER A 378 12.39 -15.59 -13.55
CA SER A 378 13.33 -14.48 -13.35
C SER A 378 12.85 -13.19 -14.04
N GLU A 379 12.31 -13.30 -15.28
CA GLU A 379 11.72 -12.14 -15.96
C GLU A 379 10.50 -11.56 -15.21
N MET A 380 9.66 -12.41 -14.60
CA MET A 380 8.57 -11.94 -13.75
C MET A 380 9.10 -11.14 -12.54
N PHE A 381 10.16 -11.60 -11.87
CA PHE A 381 10.78 -10.89 -10.75
C PHE A 381 11.41 -9.53 -11.14
N LYS A 382 11.75 -9.36 -12.42
CA LYS A 382 12.22 -8.07 -12.95
C LYS A 382 11.06 -7.09 -13.25
N GLN A 383 9.87 -7.61 -13.53
CA GLN A 383 8.70 -6.79 -13.98
C GLN A 383 7.80 -6.36 -12.82
N TYR A 384 7.63 -7.22 -11.80
CA TYR A 384 6.65 -7.09 -10.72
C TYR A 384 7.22 -6.65 -9.36
#